data_34230023d5463bd92984588431b0fa51
#
_entry.id   34230023d5463bd92984588431b0fa51
#
_cell.length_a   1.000
_cell.length_b   1.000
_cell.length_c   1.000
_cell.angle_alpha   90.00
_cell.angle_beta   90.00
_cell.angle_gamma   90.00
#
_symmetry.space_group_name_H-M   'P 1'
#
loop_
_entity.id
_entity.type
_entity.pdbx_description
1 polymer ?
#
loop_
_entity_poly.entity_id
_entity_poly.type
_entity_poly.pdbx_seq_one_letter_code
_entity_poly.pdbx_strand_id
1 'polypeptide(L)'
;MSLRRAALGLMAVVSLVALGAASPPPAPGYLAAGAAPDATRLLPPPPGHGSAYEKADEATFKATRKLEGQPRWTLATSDAAVGPQALLKDFGCALGVDLDASNAPVLSNLLARVSRDARAVIDPPKDLFARKRPFVGGKSHICVTRDASLEASASYPSGHSTVSWATGLILAELAPDRATEVLMRARAYGESRVVCGVHNPSDIEAGRTGASALVATLHGDAAFRADMELARAELAAVRAAGGQAPDAGRCTIENEAAAHRPW
;
A
#
# COMPACT_ATOMS: atom_id res chain seq x y z
N MET A 1 28.82 1.69 82.57
CA MET A 1 27.68 2.32 81.91
C MET A 1 28.05 2.68 80.47
N SER A 2 27.68 1.91 79.51
CA SER A 2 28.06 2.08 78.11
C SER A 2 26.84 2.52 77.28
N LEU A 3 26.89 3.75 76.76
CA LEU A 3 25.85 4.29 75.88
C LEU A 3 26.10 3.81 74.42
N ARG A 4 25.22 2.95 73.94
CA ARG A 4 25.11 2.59 72.50
C ARG A 4 24.40 3.69 71.76
N ARG A 5 25.12 4.36 70.82
CA ARG A 5 24.50 5.27 69.83
C ARG A 5 23.98 4.45 68.64
N ALA A 6 22.67 4.47 68.42
CA ALA A 6 22.05 3.94 67.24
C ALA A 6 22.12 5.00 66.10
N ALA A 7 22.71 4.65 64.99
CA ALA A 7 22.71 5.46 63.78
C ALA A 7 21.51 5.04 62.92
N LEU A 8 20.54 5.93 62.73
CA LEU A 8 19.48 5.78 61.70
C LEU A 8 20.05 6.15 60.33
N GLY A 9 20.17 5.17 59.48
CA GLY A 9 20.45 5.40 58.05
C GLY A 9 19.20 5.78 57.30
N LEU A 10 19.15 6.99 56.74
CA LEU A 10 18.09 7.47 55.87
C LEU A 10 18.39 6.97 54.44
N MET A 11 17.62 5.94 53.97
CA MET A 11 17.66 5.54 52.55
C MET A 11 16.80 6.48 51.75
N ALA A 12 17.42 7.31 50.90
CA ALA A 12 16.74 8.11 49.89
C ALA A 12 16.39 7.23 48.70
N VAL A 13 15.08 6.98 48.48
CA VAL A 13 14.58 6.32 47.28
C VAL A 13 14.53 7.35 46.14
N VAL A 14 15.45 7.26 45.21
CA VAL A 14 15.44 8.04 43.97
C VAL A 14 14.49 7.36 43.00
N SER A 15 13.25 7.86 42.86
CA SER A 15 12.31 7.44 41.85
C SER A 15 12.75 8.01 40.48
N LEU A 16 13.32 7.17 39.60
CA LEU A 16 13.51 7.52 38.19
C LEU A 16 12.15 7.58 37.52
N VAL A 17 11.65 8.77 37.25
CA VAL A 17 10.52 8.98 36.33
C VAL A 17 11.07 8.83 34.91
N ALA A 18 10.80 7.68 34.30
CA ALA A 18 11.05 7.50 32.87
C ALA A 18 10.08 8.41 32.10
N LEU A 19 10.57 9.55 31.58
CA LEU A 19 9.82 10.32 30.58
C LEU A 19 9.76 9.43 29.32
N GLY A 20 8.60 8.86 29.07
CA GLY A 20 8.28 8.21 27.80
C GLY A 20 8.38 9.25 26.69
N ALA A 21 9.42 9.20 25.86
CA ALA A 21 9.52 10.03 24.69
C ALA A 21 8.34 9.68 23.76
N ALA A 22 7.41 10.61 23.58
CA ALA A 22 6.37 10.46 22.58
C ALA A 22 7.02 10.27 21.21
N SER A 23 6.60 9.25 20.46
CA SER A 23 7.09 9.05 19.10
C SER A 23 6.84 10.33 18.29
N PRO A 24 7.84 10.80 17.49
CA PRO A 24 7.65 11.99 16.67
C PRO A 24 6.44 11.78 15.72
N PRO A 25 5.68 12.85 15.43
CA PRO A 25 4.57 12.75 14.48
C PRO A 25 5.10 12.24 13.14
N PRO A 26 4.31 11.43 12.43
CA PRO A 26 4.73 10.89 11.15
C PRO A 26 5.04 12.02 10.16
N ALA A 27 6.14 11.89 9.41
CA ALA A 27 6.57 12.90 8.43
C ALA A 27 5.45 13.22 7.41
N PRO A 28 5.25 14.49 7.01
CA PRO A 28 4.27 14.86 5.99
C PRO A 28 4.61 14.23 4.63
N GLY A 29 3.68 14.31 3.65
CA GLY A 29 3.97 14.01 2.25
C GLY A 29 5.09 14.91 1.69
N TYR A 30 5.43 14.75 0.43
CA TYR A 30 6.41 15.59 -0.27
C TYR A 30 5.75 16.82 -0.86
N LEU A 31 4.50 16.68 -1.30
CA LEU A 31 3.79 17.72 -2.02
C LEU A 31 3.12 18.71 -1.05
N ALA A 32 3.27 19.98 -1.35
CA ALA A 32 2.49 21.03 -0.69
C ALA A 32 0.99 20.84 -1.01
N ALA A 33 0.13 21.39 -0.16
CA ALA A 33 -1.31 21.36 -0.39
C ALA A 33 -1.63 21.99 -1.76
N GLY A 34 -2.41 21.28 -2.58
CA GLY A 34 -2.78 21.70 -3.94
C GLY A 34 -1.72 21.47 -5.03
N ALA A 35 -0.53 20.94 -4.69
CA ALA A 35 0.51 20.65 -5.69
C ALA A 35 0.36 19.27 -6.38
N ALA A 36 -0.50 18.40 -5.85
CA ALA A 36 -0.81 17.13 -6.50
C ALA A 36 -1.64 17.35 -7.78
N PRO A 37 -1.56 16.43 -8.78
CA PRO A 37 -2.42 16.47 -9.95
C PRO A 37 -3.90 16.46 -9.57
N ASP A 38 -4.69 17.31 -10.22
CA ASP A 38 -6.15 17.31 -10.05
C ASP A 38 -6.77 16.07 -10.72
N ALA A 39 -6.93 15.02 -9.93
CA ALA A 39 -7.45 13.74 -10.40
C ALA A 39 -8.94 13.81 -10.79
N THR A 40 -9.69 14.83 -10.38
CA THR A 40 -11.09 15.02 -10.82
C THR A 40 -11.18 15.43 -12.30
N ARG A 41 -10.12 16.02 -12.84
CA ARG A 41 -9.99 16.42 -14.25
C ARG A 41 -9.19 15.40 -15.06
N LEU A 42 -8.21 14.76 -14.42
CA LEU A 42 -7.35 13.77 -15.07
C LEU A 42 -8.08 12.46 -15.38
N LEU A 43 -8.89 11.98 -14.43
CA LEU A 43 -9.57 10.70 -14.57
C LEU A 43 -10.88 10.88 -15.32
N PRO A 44 -11.19 9.99 -16.29
CA PRO A 44 -12.54 9.95 -16.88
C PRO A 44 -13.55 9.60 -15.78
N PRO A 45 -14.84 9.94 -15.94
CA PRO A 45 -15.85 9.43 -15.02
C PRO A 45 -15.91 7.90 -15.04
N PRO A 46 -16.34 7.25 -13.95
CA PRO A 46 -16.56 5.80 -13.94
C PRO A 46 -17.56 5.42 -15.04
N PRO A 47 -17.53 4.14 -15.51
CA PRO A 47 -18.45 3.67 -16.55
C PRO A 47 -19.90 4.02 -16.24
N GLY A 48 -20.57 4.66 -17.20
CA GLY A 48 -21.98 5.03 -17.08
C GLY A 48 -22.91 3.82 -17.12
N HIS A 49 -24.09 3.97 -16.50
CA HIS A 49 -25.08 2.90 -16.41
C HIS A 49 -25.47 2.33 -17.78
N GLY A 50 -25.49 1.00 -17.90
CA GLY A 50 -25.81 0.26 -19.13
C GLY A 50 -24.68 0.25 -20.19
N SER A 51 -23.55 0.93 -19.95
CA SER A 51 -22.42 0.94 -20.87
C SER A 51 -21.77 -0.44 -21.04
N ALA A 52 -21.03 -0.63 -22.14
CA ALA A 52 -20.25 -1.86 -22.35
C ALA A 52 -19.19 -2.05 -21.26
N TYR A 53 -18.58 -0.96 -20.77
CA TYR A 53 -17.60 -1.00 -19.69
C TYR A 53 -18.23 -1.41 -18.35
N GLU A 54 -19.42 -0.91 -17.99
CA GLU A 54 -20.11 -1.33 -16.77
C GLU A 54 -20.46 -2.83 -16.84
N LYS A 55 -20.98 -3.30 -17.98
CA LYS A 55 -21.28 -4.73 -18.19
C LYS A 55 -20.03 -5.60 -18.07
N ALA A 56 -18.88 -5.13 -18.55
CA ALA A 56 -17.59 -5.83 -18.39
C ALA A 56 -17.15 -5.87 -16.91
N ASP A 57 -17.29 -4.76 -16.18
CA ASP A 57 -17.02 -4.69 -14.74
C ASP A 57 -17.89 -5.70 -13.96
N GLU A 58 -19.19 -5.74 -14.23
CA GLU A 58 -20.11 -6.68 -13.60
C GLU A 58 -19.81 -8.15 -13.94
N ALA A 59 -19.48 -8.43 -15.20
CA ALA A 59 -19.11 -9.78 -15.63
C ALA A 59 -17.85 -10.25 -14.92
N THR A 60 -16.86 -9.38 -14.79
CA THR A 60 -15.60 -9.64 -14.05
C THR A 60 -15.87 -9.85 -12.57
N PHE A 61 -16.72 -9.03 -11.95
CA PHE A 61 -17.10 -9.23 -10.56
C PHE A 61 -17.72 -10.65 -10.36
N LYS A 62 -18.65 -11.05 -11.20
CA LYS A 62 -19.27 -12.38 -11.14
C LYS A 62 -18.25 -13.52 -11.36
N ALA A 63 -17.35 -13.36 -12.33
CA ALA A 63 -16.34 -14.37 -12.64
C ALA A 63 -15.36 -14.58 -11.48
N THR A 64 -14.90 -13.51 -10.85
CA THR A 64 -13.91 -13.58 -9.77
C THR A 64 -14.46 -14.15 -8.45
N ARG A 65 -15.80 -14.19 -8.26
CA ARG A 65 -16.39 -14.89 -7.09
C ARG A 65 -16.08 -16.40 -7.08
N LYS A 66 -15.84 -17.01 -8.24
CA LYS A 66 -15.48 -18.43 -8.36
C LYS A 66 -14.08 -18.75 -7.84
N LEU A 67 -13.28 -17.72 -7.53
CA LEU A 67 -11.94 -17.88 -6.96
C LEU A 67 -11.93 -18.01 -5.43
N GLU A 68 -13.10 -17.90 -4.78
CA GLU A 68 -13.22 -18.10 -3.33
C GLU A 68 -12.66 -19.46 -2.92
N GLY A 69 -11.82 -19.49 -1.87
CA GLY A 69 -11.14 -20.68 -1.39
C GLY A 69 -9.91 -21.11 -2.19
N GLN A 70 -9.58 -20.45 -3.30
CA GLN A 70 -8.39 -20.72 -4.11
C GLN A 70 -7.17 -19.89 -3.65
N PRO A 71 -5.94 -20.28 -4.00
CA PRO A 71 -4.72 -19.53 -3.63
C PRO A 71 -4.77 -18.06 -4.06
N ARG A 72 -5.38 -17.76 -5.23
CA ARG A 72 -5.54 -16.39 -5.72
C ARG A 72 -6.44 -15.53 -4.82
N TRP A 73 -7.46 -16.12 -4.19
CA TRP A 73 -8.30 -15.45 -3.20
C TRP A 73 -7.53 -15.20 -1.90
N THR A 74 -6.76 -16.18 -1.44
CA THR A 74 -5.91 -16.04 -0.25
C THR A 74 -4.91 -14.89 -0.43
N LEU A 75 -4.26 -14.79 -1.60
CA LEU A 75 -3.40 -13.66 -1.93
C LEU A 75 -4.19 -12.34 -1.93
N ALA A 76 -5.41 -12.31 -2.48
CA ALA A 76 -6.24 -11.10 -2.48
C ALA A 76 -6.63 -10.66 -1.06
N THR A 77 -6.77 -11.61 -0.13
CA THR A 77 -7.00 -11.32 1.30
C THR A 77 -5.75 -10.72 1.94
N SER A 78 -4.56 -11.27 1.66
CA SER A 78 -3.28 -10.72 2.13
C SER A 78 -3.07 -9.29 1.61
N ASP A 79 -3.30 -9.05 0.32
CA ASP A 79 -3.18 -7.75 -0.34
C ASP A 79 -4.24 -6.71 0.13
N ALA A 80 -5.07 -7.04 1.09
CA ALA A 80 -5.99 -6.08 1.70
C ALA A 80 -5.30 -5.09 2.64
N ALA A 81 -4.13 -5.43 3.16
CA ALA A 81 -3.29 -4.51 3.92
C ALA A 81 -2.48 -3.63 2.96
N VAL A 82 -2.49 -2.30 3.15
CA VAL A 82 -1.85 -1.33 2.22
C VAL A 82 -0.93 -0.32 2.91
N GLY A 83 -0.61 -0.55 4.18
CA GLY A 83 0.37 0.28 4.89
C GLY A 83 1.81 0.03 4.41
N PRO A 84 2.76 0.94 4.69
CA PRO A 84 4.15 0.82 4.25
C PRO A 84 4.81 -0.51 4.60
N GLN A 85 4.54 -1.05 5.79
CA GLN A 85 5.05 -2.34 6.25
C GLN A 85 4.53 -3.51 5.39
N ALA A 86 3.22 -3.50 5.07
CA ALA A 86 2.63 -4.51 4.22
C ALA A 86 3.23 -4.45 2.80
N LEU A 87 3.35 -3.24 2.24
CA LEU A 87 3.94 -3.06 0.92
C LEU A 87 5.39 -3.53 0.83
N LEU A 88 6.24 -3.22 1.82
CA LEU A 88 7.62 -3.72 1.85
C LEU A 88 7.64 -5.26 1.79
N LYS A 89 6.85 -5.91 2.63
CA LYS A 89 6.71 -7.38 2.65
C LYS A 89 6.17 -7.91 1.33
N ASP A 90 5.09 -7.31 0.81
CA ASP A 90 4.36 -7.81 -0.36
C ASP A 90 5.17 -7.69 -1.68
N PHE A 91 6.16 -6.80 -1.73
CA PHE A 91 7.07 -6.69 -2.87
C PHE A 91 8.37 -7.49 -2.70
N GLY A 92 8.58 -8.16 -1.56
CA GLY A 92 9.79 -8.92 -1.27
C GLY A 92 10.11 -9.97 -2.32
N CYS A 93 9.12 -10.76 -2.75
CA CYS A 93 9.30 -11.77 -3.80
C CYS A 93 9.73 -11.16 -5.13
N ALA A 94 9.14 -10.05 -5.53
CA ALA A 94 9.49 -9.35 -6.76
C ALA A 94 10.91 -8.76 -6.71
N LEU A 95 11.34 -8.29 -5.54
CA LEU A 95 12.68 -7.74 -5.32
C LEU A 95 13.75 -8.81 -5.05
N GLY A 96 13.34 -10.04 -4.70
CA GLY A 96 14.24 -11.15 -4.33
C GLY A 96 14.80 -11.03 -2.91
N VAL A 97 14.25 -10.17 -2.06
CA VAL A 97 14.69 -9.97 -0.67
C VAL A 97 13.52 -9.52 0.20
N ASP A 98 13.37 -10.08 1.40
CA ASP A 98 12.37 -9.59 2.36
C ASP A 98 12.81 -8.26 2.97
N LEU A 99 11.86 -7.32 2.98
CA LEU A 99 12.06 -5.97 3.50
C LEU A 99 11.07 -5.67 4.61
N ASP A 100 11.55 -4.93 5.60
CA ASP A 100 10.74 -4.34 6.67
C ASP A 100 11.35 -2.99 7.12
N ALA A 101 10.74 -2.32 8.09
CA ALA A 101 11.24 -1.04 8.57
C ALA A 101 12.55 -1.13 9.39
N SER A 102 12.99 -2.33 9.76
CA SER A 102 14.27 -2.50 10.49
C SER A 102 15.45 -2.60 9.52
N ASN A 103 15.26 -3.20 8.35
CA ASN A 103 16.30 -3.33 7.34
C ASN A 103 16.20 -2.34 6.17
N ALA A 104 15.04 -1.65 6.01
CA ALA A 104 14.81 -0.64 4.99
C ALA A 104 14.04 0.58 5.54
N PRO A 105 14.55 1.27 6.58
CA PRO A 105 13.85 2.39 7.20
C PRO A 105 13.67 3.60 6.30
N VAL A 106 14.62 3.91 5.42
CA VAL A 106 14.53 5.03 4.47
C VAL A 106 13.42 4.75 3.46
N LEU A 107 13.42 3.57 2.85
CA LEU A 107 12.39 3.15 1.91
C LEU A 107 11.02 3.10 2.58
N SER A 108 10.92 2.59 3.81
CA SER A 108 9.68 2.58 4.58
C SER A 108 9.13 3.99 4.78
N ASN A 109 9.97 4.95 5.15
CA ASN A 109 9.58 6.35 5.31
C ASN A 109 9.17 7.00 3.98
N LEU A 110 9.92 6.76 2.90
CA LEU A 110 9.59 7.23 1.56
C LEU A 110 8.19 6.77 1.14
N LEU A 111 7.90 5.47 1.25
CA LEU A 111 6.59 4.91 0.90
C LEU A 111 5.47 5.45 1.80
N ALA A 112 5.74 5.70 3.07
CA ALA A 112 4.78 6.33 3.98
C ALA A 112 4.42 7.75 3.55
N ARG A 113 5.39 8.57 3.13
CA ARG A 113 5.20 9.93 2.62
C ARG A 113 4.43 9.93 1.30
N VAL A 114 4.81 9.07 0.35
CA VAL A 114 4.10 8.88 -0.93
C VAL A 114 2.65 8.44 -0.72
N SER A 115 2.39 7.55 0.25
CA SER A 115 1.02 7.12 0.58
C SER A 115 0.15 8.26 1.10
N ARG A 116 0.74 9.28 1.74
CA ARG A 116 0.01 10.49 2.15
C ARG A 116 -0.31 11.36 0.95
N ASP A 117 0.67 11.59 0.06
CA ASP A 117 0.44 12.36 -1.16
C ASP A 117 -0.60 11.68 -2.07
N ALA A 118 -0.67 10.34 -2.07
CA ALA A 118 -1.66 9.59 -2.82
C ALA A 118 -3.11 9.94 -2.44
N ARG A 119 -3.36 10.40 -1.18
CA ARG A 119 -4.70 10.84 -0.76
C ARG A 119 -5.21 11.99 -1.63
N ALA A 120 -4.35 12.90 -2.05
CA ALA A 120 -4.72 14.03 -2.89
C ALA A 120 -5.23 13.63 -4.29
N VAL A 121 -4.82 12.48 -4.80
CA VAL A 121 -5.32 11.94 -6.10
C VAL A 121 -6.41 10.86 -5.92
N ILE A 122 -6.65 10.39 -4.70
CA ILE A 122 -7.67 9.37 -4.39
C ILE A 122 -8.96 10.01 -3.90
N ASP A 123 -8.88 10.90 -2.91
CA ASP A 123 -10.05 11.35 -2.15
C ASP A 123 -10.96 12.29 -2.96
N PRO A 124 -10.46 13.33 -3.67
CA PRO A 124 -11.35 14.24 -4.42
C PRO A 124 -12.20 13.54 -5.49
N PRO A 125 -11.69 12.64 -6.35
CA PRO A 125 -12.54 11.93 -7.29
C PRO A 125 -13.47 10.91 -6.62
N LYS A 126 -13.12 10.35 -5.44
CA LYS A 126 -14.06 9.53 -4.66
C LYS A 126 -15.27 10.32 -4.22
N ASP A 127 -15.05 11.54 -3.72
CA ASP A 127 -16.12 12.43 -3.28
C ASP A 127 -16.97 12.90 -4.47
N LEU A 128 -16.33 13.22 -5.61
CA LEU A 128 -17.01 13.69 -6.81
C LEU A 128 -17.90 12.60 -7.44
N PHE A 129 -17.36 11.40 -7.65
CA PHE A 129 -18.06 10.35 -8.39
C PHE A 129 -18.91 9.45 -7.51
N ALA A 130 -18.62 9.33 -6.22
CA ALA A 130 -19.35 8.58 -5.21
C ALA A 130 -19.82 7.18 -5.68
N ARG A 131 -19.00 6.48 -6.51
CA ARG A 131 -19.35 5.19 -7.10
C ARG A 131 -19.53 4.14 -6.01
N LYS A 132 -20.67 3.44 -6.02
CA LYS A 132 -20.89 2.30 -5.12
C LYS A 132 -19.95 1.15 -5.43
N ARG A 133 -19.54 0.42 -4.38
CA ARG A 133 -18.74 -0.79 -4.54
C ARG A 133 -19.55 -1.93 -5.15
N PRO A 134 -18.93 -2.86 -5.91
CA PRO A 134 -19.65 -3.89 -6.67
C PRO A 134 -20.42 -4.89 -5.78
N PHE A 135 -20.06 -5.06 -4.52
CA PHE A 135 -20.75 -5.96 -3.59
C PHE A 135 -21.96 -5.32 -2.89
N VAL A 136 -22.12 -3.98 -2.93
CA VAL A 136 -23.19 -3.28 -2.21
C VAL A 136 -24.55 -3.60 -2.83
N GLY A 137 -25.52 -3.96 -1.99
CA GLY A 137 -26.85 -4.41 -2.41
C GLY A 137 -26.92 -5.89 -2.79
N GLY A 138 -25.79 -6.60 -2.87
CA GLY A 138 -25.73 -8.04 -3.14
C GLY A 138 -25.39 -8.87 -1.91
N LYS A 139 -25.43 -10.21 -2.08
CA LYS A 139 -25.09 -11.20 -1.04
C LYS A 139 -23.74 -11.89 -1.32
N SER A 140 -23.01 -11.48 -2.36
CA SER A 140 -21.74 -12.10 -2.72
C SER A 140 -20.70 -11.92 -1.62
N HIS A 141 -19.90 -12.96 -1.39
CA HIS A 141 -18.78 -12.89 -0.45
C HIS A 141 -17.68 -11.98 -1.01
N ILE A 142 -16.97 -11.33 -0.10
CA ILE A 142 -15.78 -10.52 -0.36
C ILE A 142 -14.66 -11.00 0.57
N CYS A 143 -13.41 -10.76 0.21
CA CYS A 143 -12.27 -11.32 0.93
C CYS A 143 -11.90 -10.55 2.21
N VAL A 144 -12.65 -9.51 2.56
CA VAL A 144 -12.45 -8.69 3.77
C VAL A 144 -13.75 -8.63 4.57
N THR A 145 -13.66 -8.17 5.82
CA THR A 145 -14.85 -7.93 6.63
C THR A 145 -15.74 -6.89 5.95
N ARG A 146 -17.01 -7.26 5.78
CA ARG A 146 -18.04 -6.36 5.28
C ARG A 146 -18.61 -5.56 6.44
N ASP A 147 -18.40 -4.26 6.41
CA ASP A 147 -18.91 -3.34 7.42
C ASP A 147 -19.49 -2.06 6.80
N ALA A 148 -20.21 -1.28 7.61
CA ALA A 148 -20.89 -0.07 7.15
C ALA A 148 -19.92 0.99 6.59
N SER A 149 -18.69 1.08 7.11
CA SER A 149 -17.68 2.02 6.63
C SER A 149 -17.21 1.66 5.22
N LEU A 150 -16.95 0.36 4.98
CA LEU A 150 -16.57 -0.12 3.66
C LEU A 150 -17.70 0.04 2.64
N GLU A 151 -18.95 -0.22 3.06
CA GLU A 151 -20.14 -0.04 2.19
C GLU A 151 -20.38 1.42 1.80
N ALA A 152 -20.15 2.34 2.73
CA ALA A 152 -20.30 3.78 2.51
C ALA A 152 -19.17 4.38 1.68
N SER A 153 -17.98 3.76 1.69
CA SER A 153 -16.82 4.32 0.99
C SER A 153 -16.90 4.11 -0.54
N ALA A 154 -16.66 5.18 -1.31
CA ALA A 154 -16.67 5.11 -2.77
C ALA A 154 -15.61 4.16 -3.33
N SER A 155 -15.95 3.44 -4.42
CA SER A 155 -15.05 2.49 -5.07
C SER A 155 -14.07 3.15 -6.04
N TYR A 156 -14.43 4.26 -6.67
CA TYR A 156 -13.68 4.87 -7.77
C TYR A 156 -12.99 6.18 -7.37
N PRO A 157 -11.68 6.33 -7.63
CA PRO A 157 -10.72 5.29 -8.03
C PRO A 157 -10.33 4.36 -6.87
N SER A 158 -9.66 3.24 -7.16
CA SER A 158 -9.15 2.33 -6.14
C SER A 158 -7.91 2.88 -5.44
N GLY A 159 -8.03 3.22 -4.16
CA GLY A 159 -6.91 3.70 -3.35
C GLY A 159 -5.78 2.67 -3.20
N HIS A 160 -6.12 1.39 -3.00
CA HIS A 160 -5.12 0.31 -2.95
C HIS A 160 -4.33 0.21 -4.27
N SER A 161 -5.03 0.27 -5.42
CA SER A 161 -4.36 0.27 -6.72
C SER A 161 -3.49 1.50 -6.93
N THR A 162 -3.92 2.68 -6.47
CA THR A 162 -3.12 3.91 -6.54
C THR A 162 -1.82 3.75 -5.73
N VAL A 163 -1.92 3.34 -4.46
CA VAL A 163 -0.74 3.22 -3.58
C VAL A 163 0.20 2.10 -4.05
N SER A 164 -0.33 0.92 -4.40
CA SER A 164 0.51 -0.21 -4.84
C SER A 164 1.18 0.05 -6.19
N TRP A 165 0.50 0.74 -7.12
CA TRP A 165 1.09 1.09 -8.40
C TRP A 165 2.18 2.17 -8.26
N ALA A 166 1.95 3.19 -7.43
CA ALA A 166 2.97 4.18 -7.10
C ALA A 166 4.20 3.52 -6.45
N THR A 167 3.97 2.60 -5.50
CA THR A 167 5.05 1.79 -4.90
C THR A 167 5.80 0.99 -5.96
N GLY A 168 5.09 0.33 -6.88
CA GLY A 168 5.71 -0.44 -7.96
C GLY A 168 6.57 0.41 -8.88
N LEU A 169 6.11 1.60 -9.27
CA LEU A 169 6.89 2.55 -10.09
C LEU A 169 8.18 2.97 -9.38
N ILE A 170 8.08 3.33 -8.10
CA ILE A 170 9.23 3.70 -7.27
C ILE A 170 10.22 2.53 -7.14
N LEU A 171 9.75 1.34 -6.78
CA LEU A 171 10.61 0.17 -6.61
C LEU A 171 11.26 -0.28 -7.93
N ALA A 172 10.55 -0.17 -9.05
CA ALA A 172 11.10 -0.47 -10.38
C ALA A 172 12.24 0.50 -10.76
N GLU A 173 12.16 1.76 -10.33
CA GLU A 173 13.23 2.73 -10.51
C GLU A 173 14.41 2.48 -9.56
N LEU A 174 14.15 2.07 -8.32
CA LEU A 174 15.19 1.76 -7.34
C LEU A 174 15.93 0.45 -7.65
N ALA A 175 15.27 -0.52 -8.29
CA ALA A 175 15.81 -1.83 -8.67
C ALA A 175 15.50 -2.13 -10.16
N PRO A 176 16.16 -1.46 -11.13
CA PRO A 176 15.85 -1.58 -12.55
C PRO A 176 16.07 -2.99 -13.10
N ASP A 177 16.95 -3.77 -12.49
CA ASP A 177 17.16 -5.19 -12.79
C ASP A 177 15.96 -6.09 -12.42
N ARG A 178 15.05 -5.59 -11.60
CA ARG A 178 13.82 -6.27 -11.17
C ARG A 178 12.54 -5.53 -11.58
N ALA A 179 12.67 -4.54 -12.46
CA ALA A 179 11.54 -3.67 -12.81
C ALA A 179 10.32 -4.44 -13.34
N THR A 180 10.56 -5.47 -14.17
CA THR A 180 9.48 -6.29 -14.75
C THR A 180 8.69 -7.01 -13.65
N GLU A 181 9.36 -7.74 -12.77
CA GLU A 181 8.74 -8.51 -11.68
C GLU A 181 7.99 -7.58 -10.70
N VAL A 182 8.60 -6.45 -10.38
CA VAL A 182 8.01 -5.43 -9.50
C VAL A 182 6.73 -4.86 -10.10
N LEU A 183 6.73 -4.47 -11.38
CA LEU A 183 5.55 -3.92 -12.04
C LEU A 183 4.47 -4.97 -12.27
N MET A 184 4.85 -6.22 -12.55
CA MET A 184 3.89 -7.34 -12.60
C MET A 184 3.22 -7.57 -11.24
N ARG A 185 3.98 -7.51 -10.13
CA ARG A 185 3.44 -7.63 -8.77
C ARG A 185 2.52 -6.45 -8.44
N ALA A 186 2.90 -5.22 -8.77
CA ALA A 186 2.07 -4.03 -8.56
C ALA A 186 0.74 -4.12 -9.31
N ARG A 187 0.76 -4.65 -10.54
CA ARG A 187 -0.46 -4.92 -11.32
C ARG A 187 -1.33 -5.96 -10.62
N ALA A 188 -0.76 -7.10 -10.23
CA ALA A 188 -1.48 -8.18 -9.55
C ALA A 188 -2.08 -7.74 -8.21
N TYR A 189 -1.40 -6.84 -7.48
CA TYR A 189 -1.90 -6.24 -6.24
C TYR A 189 -3.19 -5.45 -6.47
N GLY A 190 -3.23 -4.60 -7.50
CA GLY A 190 -4.47 -3.92 -7.91
C GLY A 190 -5.57 -4.92 -8.29
N GLU A 191 -5.24 -5.97 -9.06
CA GLU A 191 -6.17 -7.03 -9.47
C GLU A 191 -6.71 -7.82 -8.26
N SER A 192 -5.94 -7.94 -7.19
CA SER A 192 -6.41 -8.52 -5.93
C SER A 192 -7.65 -7.82 -5.38
N ARG A 193 -7.83 -6.53 -5.64
CA ARG A 193 -9.02 -5.79 -5.18
C ARG A 193 -10.29 -6.19 -5.94
N VAL A 194 -10.14 -6.60 -7.20
CA VAL A 194 -11.24 -7.15 -8.01
C VAL A 194 -11.55 -8.59 -7.59
N VAL A 195 -10.52 -9.41 -7.40
CA VAL A 195 -10.67 -10.77 -6.86
C VAL A 195 -11.31 -10.74 -5.48
N CYS A 196 -10.91 -9.82 -4.62
CA CYS A 196 -11.53 -9.59 -3.31
C CYS A 196 -13.01 -9.16 -3.40
N GLY A 197 -13.45 -8.59 -4.53
CA GLY A 197 -14.82 -8.15 -4.76
C GLY A 197 -15.14 -6.76 -4.23
N VAL A 198 -14.15 -5.95 -3.93
CA VAL A 198 -14.35 -4.61 -3.36
C VAL A 198 -14.16 -3.48 -4.37
N HIS A 199 -13.64 -3.81 -5.57
CA HIS A 199 -13.44 -2.87 -6.68
C HIS A 199 -13.78 -3.53 -8.02
N ASN A 200 -14.04 -2.70 -9.03
CA ASN A 200 -14.16 -3.10 -10.42
C ASN A 200 -12.84 -2.94 -11.18
N PRO A 201 -12.62 -3.61 -12.32
CA PRO A 201 -11.49 -3.35 -13.22
C PRO A 201 -11.28 -1.87 -13.54
N SER A 202 -12.33 -1.13 -13.86
CA SER A 202 -12.24 0.31 -14.15
C SER A 202 -11.78 1.16 -12.96
N ASP A 203 -12.09 0.76 -11.71
CA ASP A 203 -11.61 1.46 -10.52
C ASP A 203 -10.09 1.31 -10.35
N ILE A 204 -9.54 0.12 -10.65
CA ILE A 204 -8.10 -0.14 -10.51
C ILE A 204 -7.29 0.51 -11.63
N GLU A 205 -7.82 0.59 -12.85
CA GLU A 205 -7.17 1.31 -13.95
C GLU A 205 -7.10 2.82 -13.68
N ALA A 206 -8.19 3.41 -13.17
CA ALA A 206 -8.18 4.80 -12.73
C ALA A 206 -7.17 5.03 -11.60
N GLY A 207 -7.06 4.10 -10.65
CA GLY A 207 -6.06 4.15 -9.60
C GLY A 207 -4.62 4.17 -10.14
N ARG A 208 -4.30 3.32 -11.13
CA ARG A 208 -2.99 3.31 -11.80
C ARG A 208 -2.70 4.62 -12.54
N THR A 209 -3.68 5.17 -13.23
CA THR A 209 -3.56 6.46 -13.91
C THR A 209 -3.22 7.58 -12.92
N GLY A 210 -3.96 7.67 -11.81
CA GLY A 210 -3.70 8.64 -10.75
C GLY A 210 -2.32 8.46 -10.10
N ALA A 211 -1.89 7.20 -9.88
CA ALA A 211 -0.57 6.89 -9.34
C ALA A 211 0.56 7.31 -10.28
N SER A 212 0.41 7.07 -11.58
CA SER A 212 1.41 7.46 -12.59
C SER A 212 1.59 8.97 -12.64
N ALA A 213 0.49 9.72 -12.59
CA ALA A 213 0.53 11.18 -12.54
C ALA A 213 1.17 11.69 -11.23
N LEU A 214 0.83 11.06 -10.10
CA LEU A 214 1.42 11.38 -8.81
C LEU A 214 2.94 11.20 -8.82
N VAL A 215 3.43 10.03 -9.24
CA VAL A 215 4.88 9.73 -9.25
C VAL A 215 5.62 10.69 -10.20
N ALA A 216 5.05 10.97 -11.38
CA ALA A 216 5.61 11.97 -12.29
C ALA A 216 5.73 13.36 -11.64
N THR A 217 4.75 13.77 -10.84
CA THR A 217 4.77 15.05 -10.12
C THR A 217 5.78 15.04 -8.97
N LEU A 218 5.88 13.93 -8.22
CA LEU A 218 6.84 13.77 -7.13
C LEU A 218 8.30 13.95 -7.60
N HIS A 219 8.64 13.57 -8.82
CA HIS A 219 9.97 13.81 -9.40
C HIS A 219 10.32 15.30 -9.56
N GLY A 220 9.33 16.20 -9.53
CA GLY A 220 9.55 17.64 -9.42
C GLY A 220 10.04 18.09 -8.04
N ASP A 221 9.78 17.33 -6.98
CA ASP A 221 10.15 17.68 -5.60
C ASP A 221 11.60 17.26 -5.28
N ALA A 222 12.39 18.19 -4.70
CA ALA A 222 13.80 17.94 -4.40
C ALA A 222 14.01 16.95 -3.24
N ALA A 223 13.12 16.99 -2.21
CA ALA A 223 13.21 16.07 -1.09
C ALA A 223 12.85 14.64 -1.50
N PHE A 224 11.84 14.47 -2.37
CA PHE A 224 11.53 13.16 -2.95
C PHE A 224 12.71 12.57 -3.70
N ARG A 225 13.36 13.35 -4.58
CA ARG A 225 14.55 12.87 -5.32
C ARG A 225 15.71 12.51 -4.40
N ALA A 226 15.94 13.29 -3.35
CA ALA A 226 16.98 12.98 -2.36
C ALA A 226 16.68 11.68 -1.60
N ASP A 227 15.44 11.49 -1.14
CA ASP A 227 15.03 10.26 -0.47
C ASP A 227 15.06 9.05 -1.42
N MET A 228 14.79 9.22 -2.72
CA MET A 228 14.96 8.17 -3.75
C MET A 228 16.41 7.69 -3.85
N GLU A 229 17.39 8.60 -3.84
CA GLU A 229 18.82 8.20 -3.90
C GLU A 229 19.26 7.48 -2.61
N LEU A 230 18.80 7.94 -1.45
CA LEU A 230 19.06 7.26 -0.19
C LEU A 230 18.41 5.86 -0.14
N ALA A 231 17.17 5.73 -0.59
CA ALA A 231 16.45 4.45 -0.65
C ALA A 231 17.10 3.49 -1.68
N ARG A 232 17.64 4.00 -2.79
CA ARG A 232 18.39 3.22 -3.78
C ARG A 232 19.64 2.60 -3.16
N ALA A 233 20.41 3.41 -2.43
CA ALA A 233 21.63 2.95 -1.73
C ALA A 233 21.29 1.93 -0.64
N GLU A 234 20.24 2.18 0.14
CA GLU A 234 19.76 1.26 1.18
C GLU A 234 19.33 -0.10 0.60
N LEU A 235 18.47 -0.10 -0.41
CA LEU A 235 18.01 -1.33 -1.06
C LEU A 235 19.17 -2.12 -1.68
N ALA A 236 20.11 -1.45 -2.33
CA ALA A 236 21.29 -2.07 -2.89
C ALA A 236 22.15 -2.72 -1.80
N ALA A 237 22.34 -2.05 -0.65
CA ALA A 237 23.09 -2.58 0.48
C ALA A 237 22.41 -3.82 1.11
N VAL A 238 21.09 -3.78 1.30
CA VAL A 238 20.33 -4.93 1.84
C VAL A 238 20.43 -6.14 0.90
N ARG A 239 20.32 -5.94 -0.42
CA ARG A 239 20.46 -7.01 -1.42
C ARG A 239 21.89 -7.57 -1.46
N ALA A 240 22.91 -6.70 -1.43
CA ALA A 240 24.32 -7.11 -1.46
C ALA A 240 24.75 -7.88 -0.19
N ALA A 241 24.17 -7.56 0.96
CA ALA A 241 24.41 -8.27 2.20
C ALA A 241 23.79 -9.69 2.25
N GLY A 242 23.10 -10.11 1.20
CA GLY A 242 22.40 -11.39 1.16
C GLY A 242 21.22 -11.44 2.12
N GLY A 243 20.42 -10.35 2.18
CA GLY A 243 19.25 -10.24 3.05
C GLY A 243 18.33 -11.46 3.02
N GLN A 244 17.44 -11.59 4.01
CA GLN A 244 16.57 -12.78 4.13
C GLN A 244 15.81 -13.02 2.83
N ALA A 245 15.91 -14.26 2.32
CA ALA A 245 15.15 -14.69 1.16
C ALA A 245 13.65 -14.76 1.50
N PRO A 246 12.77 -14.29 0.61
CA PRO A 246 11.34 -14.39 0.81
C PRO A 246 10.87 -15.86 0.86
N ASP A 247 9.75 -16.11 1.53
CA ASP A 247 9.13 -17.44 1.59
C ASP A 247 8.80 -17.97 0.18
N ALA A 248 9.35 -19.13 -0.18
CA ALA A 248 9.22 -19.70 -1.52
C ALA A 248 7.77 -20.06 -1.89
N GLY A 249 6.97 -20.51 -0.91
CA GLY A 249 5.56 -20.85 -1.14
C GLY A 249 4.74 -19.61 -1.46
N ARG A 250 4.95 -18.52 -0.71
CA ARG A 250 4.35 -17.22 -1.01
C ARG A 250 4.75 -16.73 -2.40
N CYS A 251 6.04 -16.78 -2.73
CA CYS A 251 6.54 -16.29 -4.01
C CYS A 251 5.96 -17.09 -5.20
N THR A 252 5.72 -18.39 -5.05
CA THR A 252 5.05 -19.18 -6.07
C THR A 252 3.65 -18.64 -6.36
N ILE A 253 2.84 -18.39 -5.33
CA ILE A 253 1.48 -17.85 -5.47
C ILE A 253 1.49 -16.44 -6.07
N GLU A 254 2.41 -15.57 -5.61
CA GLU A 254 2.55 -14.21 -6.13
C GLU A 254 2.97 -14.21 -7.61
N ASN A 255 3.93 -15.06 -8.00
CA ASN A 255 4.40 -15.16 -9.38
C ASN A 255 3.31 -15.69 -10.32
N GLU A 256 2.53 -16.69 -9.89
CA GLU A 256 1.37 -17.16 -10.66
C GLU A 256 0.32 -16.04 -10.84
N ALA A 257 0.02 -15.30 -9.76
CA ALA A 257 -0.90 -14.17 -9.83
C ALA A 257 -0.39 -13.05 -10.73
N ALA A 258 0.94 -12.83 -10.74
CA ALA A 258 1.58 -11.84 -11.59
C ALA A 258 1.64 -12.28 -13.07
N ALA A 259 1.78 -13.56 -13.35
CA ALA A 259 1.82 -14.11 -14.71
C ALA A 259 0.45 -14.13 -15.40
N HIS A 260 -0.63 -14.31 -14.64
CA HIS A 260 -1.95 -14.54 -15.20
C HIS A 260 -2.98 -13.53 -14.68
N ARG A 261 -3.73 -12.94 -15.61
CA ARG A 261 -4.89 -12.11 -15.23
C ARG A 261 -6.01 -13.05 -14.76
N PRO A 262 -6.69 -12.77 -13.61
CA PRO A 262 -7.69 -13.68 -13.04
C PRO A 262 -9.08 -13.62 -13.72
N TRP A 263 -9.25 -12.85 -14.81
CA TRP A 263 -10.45 -12.75 -15.66
C TRP A 263 -10.13 -12.53 -17.12
#